data_c2aad15ada4ed425827111028bcf2562
#
_entry.id   c2aad15ada4ed425827111028bcf2562
#
_cell.length_a   1.000
_cell.length_b   1.000
_cell.length_c   1.000
_cell.angle_alpha   90.00
_cell.angle_beta   90.00
_cell.angle_gamma   90.00
#
_symmetry.space_group_name_H-M   'P 1'
#
loop_
_entity.id
_entity.type
_entity.pdbx_description
1 polymer ?
#
loop_
_entity_poly.entity_id
_entity_poly.type
_entity_poly.pdbx_seq_one_letter_code
_entity_poly.pdbx_strand_id
1 'polypeptide(L)'
;MYTVLDGATLFDGNNKHIKDAVMVFKDSLIHAVGERRKVKIPKNAKTIDCKGKYIIPGLIDTHIHLDMHGMGDTYHESLVEDKLRTIRAAKEMTNTVRAGVTTVRNVGSANFIDIAVKKAVEDGLIIGPRILASGKIICMMTAGNEYFKGLYREADGVEENRKAAREQIKEGADFLKVMATGAIMNPGGVPGAPQLDIDEIRAVVNEGRKIGFHTAAHAHGAEGIKNAVKAGVRTIEHGTLADEEAIRMMADKGVFLSSTLSSNF
;
A
#
# COMPACT_ATOMS: atom_id res chain seq x y z
N MET A 1 22.91 -1.51 -21.73
CA MET A 1 22.54 -2.63 -22.66
C MET A 1 21.11 -2.39 -23.17
N TYR A 2 20.81 -2.78 -24.44
CA TYR A 2 19.43 -2.69 -24.93
C TYR A 2 18.74 -4.05 -24.83
N THR A 3 17.49 -4.05 -24.34
CA THR A 3 16.59 -5.22 -24.37
C THR A 3 15.32 -4.84 -25.12
N VAL A 4 14.84 -5.74 -25.97
CA VAL A 4 13.67 -5.53 -26.82
C VAL A 4 12.65 -6.62 -26.54
N LEU A 5 11.41 -6.22 -26.25
CA LEU A 5 10.23 -7.09 -26.28
C LEU A 5 9.54 -6.87 -27.64
N ASP A 6 9.37 -7.95 -28.39
CA ASP A 6 9.00 -7.88 -29.81
C ASP A 6 7.74 -8.67 -30.13
N GLY A 7 6.77 -8.04 -30.79
CA GLY A 7 5.60 -8.68 -31.37
C GLY A 7 4.41 -8.89 -30.42
N ALA A 8 4.42 -8.30 -29.24
CA ALA A 8 3.31 -8.40 -28.28
C ALA A 8 2.10 -7.55 -28.65
N THR A 9 0.96 -7.83 -27.99
CA THR A 9 -0.10 -6.82 -27.83
C THR A 9 0.15 -6.03 -26.56
N LEU A 10 0.39 -4.72 -26.68
CA LEU A 10 0.73 -3.84 -25.56
C LEU A 10 -0.48 -3.01 -25.16
N PHE A 11 -0.76 -2.93 -23.86
CA PHE A 11 -1.70 -2.02 -23.21
C PHE A 11 -0.93 -0.99 -22.42
N ASP A 12 -1.21 0.30 -22.62
CA ASP A 12 -0.49 1.41 -21.97
C ASP A 12 -1.07 1.82 -20.62
N GLY A 13 -2.17 1.20 -20.19
CA GLY A 13 -2.91 1.56 -18.98
C GLY A 13 -3.90 2.73 -19.18
N ASN A 14 -3.94 3.36 -20.37
CA ASN A 14 -4.82 4.50 -20.70
C ASN A 14 -5.84 4.16 -21.80
N ASN A 15 -6.34 2.93 -21.80
CA ASN A 15 -7.30 2.40 -22.78
C ASN A 15 -6.79 2.28 -24.23
N LYS A 16 -5.50 2.49 -24.48
CA LYS A 16 -4.88 2.25 -25.79
C LYS A 16 -4.18 0.91 -25.81
N HIS A 17 -4.33 0.21 -26.94
CA HIS A 17 -3.56 -1.01 -27.18
C HIS A 17 -2.84 -0.90 -28.54
N ILE A 18 -1.65 -1.47 -28.60
CA ILE A 18 -0.81 -1.52 -29.80
C ILE A 18 -0.60 -2.99 -30.15
N LYS A 19 -1.13 -3.43 -31.29
CA LYS A 19 -0.86 -4.77 -31.82
C LYS A 19 0.51 -4.78 -32.50
N ASP A 20 1.17 -5.93 -32.50
CA ASP A 20 2.52 -6.08 -33.03
C ASP A 20 3.47 -4.99 -32.49
N ALA A 21 3.44 -4.83 -31.16
CA ALA A 21 4.21 -3.81 -30.47
C ALA A 21 5.66 -4.21 -30.30
N VAL A 22 6.53 -3.20 -30.34
CA VAL A 22 7.93 -3.29 -29.92
C VAL A 22 8.15 -2.36 -28.75
N MET A 23 8.73 -2.87 -27.68
CA MET A 23 9.19 -2.07 -26.54
C MET A 23 10.69 -2.26 -26.39
N VAL A 24 11.43 -1.16 -26.41
CA VAL A 24 12.88 -1.11 -26.26
C VAL A 24 13.22 -0.55 -24.89
N PHE A 25 14.00 -1.28 -24.12
CA PHE A 25 14.60 -0.81 -22.89
C PHE A 25 16.06 -0.46 -23.12
N LYS A 26 16.51 0.63 -22.50
CA LYS A 26 17.91 0.92 -22.27
C LYS A 26 18.14 0.85 -20.79
N ASP A 27 18.87 -0.17 -20.37
CA ASP A 27 19.03 -0.51 -18.94
C ASP A 27 17.66 -0.73 -18.27
N SER A 28 17.25 0.08 -17.29
CA SER A 28 15.98 -0.01 -16.57
C SER A 28 14.87 0.91 -17.10
N LEU A 29 15.15 1.68 -18.16
CA LEU A 29 14.20 2.68 -18.66
C LEU A 29 13.61 2.28 -20.01
N ILE A 30 12.31 2.59 -20.22
CA ILE A 30 11.68 2.48 -21.53
C ILE A 30 12.29 3.55 -22.45
N HIS A 31 13.01 3.11 -23.49
CA HIS A 31 13.67 3.98 -24.45
C HIS A 31 12.74 4.31 -25.64
N ALA A 32 12.00 3.32 -26.13
CA ALA A 32 11.03 3.48 -27.19
C ALA A 32 9.92 2.44 -27.09
N VAL A 33 8.71 2.80 -27.50
CA VAL A 33 7.56 1.90 -27.58
C VAL A 33 6.64 2.31 -28.72
N GLY A 34 6.08 1.34 -29.44
CA GLY A 34 5.14 1.61 -30.53
C GLY A 34 4.93 0.39 -31.43
N GLU A 35 4.24 0.61 -32.55
CA GLU A 35 4.08 -0.39 -33.60
C GLU A 35 5.46 -0.78 -34.16
N ARG A 36 5.70 -2.06 -34.42
CA ARG A 36 6.97 -2.60 -34.91
C ARG A 36 7.56 -1.81 -36.08
N ARG A 37 6.73 -1.39 -37.04
CA ARG A 37 7.16 -0.62 -38.23
C ARG A 37 7.64 0.79 -37.89
N LYS A 38 7.29 1.34 -36.75
CA LYS A 38 7.61 2.71 -36.31
C LYS A 38 8.77 2.79 -35.30
N VAL A 39 9.18 1.66 -34.73
CA VAL A 39 10.22 1.62 -33.70
C VAL A 39 11.52 1.07 -34.30
N LYS A 40 12.58 1.85 -34.20
CA LYS A 40 13.92 1.42 -34.62
C LYS A 40 14.55 0.51 -33.55
N ILE A 41 14.81 -0.73 -33.92
CA ILE A 41 15.46 -1.72 -33.03
C ILE A 41 16.98 -1.50 -33.09
N PRO A 42 17.67 -1.31 -31.94
CA PRO A 42 19.12 -1.21 -31.91
C PRO A 42 19.81 -2.50 -32.37
N LYS A 43 20.89 -2.40 -33.16
CA LYS A 43 21.56 -3.56 -33.81
C LYS A 43 22.04 -4.63 -32.85
N ASN A 44 22.44 -4.31 -31.62
CA ASN A 44 23.01 -5.26 -30.64
C ASN A 44 22.10 -5.43 -29.44
N ALA A 45 20.79 -5.34 -29.62
CA ALA A 45 19.82 -5.51 -28.54
C ALA A 45 19.54 -6.99 -28.28
N LYS A 46 19.41 -7.37 -27.02
CA LYS A 46 18.84 -8.67 -26.63
C LYS A 46 17.35 -8.64 -26.94
N THR A 47 16.90 -9.43 -27.91
CA THR A 47 15.48 -9.49 -28.28
C THR A 47 14.80 -10.69 -27.62
N ILE A 48 13.61 -10.46 -27.08
CA ILE A 48 12.70 -11.45 -26.52
C ILE A 48 11.47 -11.49 -27.40
N ASP A 49 11.18 -12.65 -28.01
CA ASP A 49 9.97 -12.86 -28.81
C ASP A 49 8.74 -12.91 -27.87
N CYS A 50 7.84 -11.98 -28.07
CA CYS A 50 6.59 -11.82 -27.33
C CYS A 50 5.33 -12.00 -28.20
N LYS A 51 5.45 -12.62 -29.36
CA LYS A 51 4.30 -12.91 -30.23
C LYS A 51 3.26 -13.73 -29.48
N GLY A 52 1.98 -13.34 -29.58
CA GLY A 52 0.87 -13.98 -28.88
C GLY A 52 0.81 -13.68 -27.39
N LYS A 53 1.72 -12.84 -26.86
CA LYS A 53 1.74 -12.39 -25.46
C LYS A 53 1.20 -10.98 -25.33
N TYR A 54 0.88 -10.62 -24.09
CA TYR A 54 0.43 -9.28 -23.74
C TYR A 54 1.48 -8.60 -22.86
N ILE A 55 1.67 -7.31 -23.08
CA ILE A 55 2.48 -6.44 -22.21
C ILE A 55 1.52 -5.45 -21.55
N ILE A 56 1.54 -5.41 -20.24
CA ILE A 56 0.77 -4.48 -19.42
C ILE A 56 1.73 -3.74 -18.47
N PRO A 57 1.35 -2.56 -17.95
CA PRO A 57 2.05 -1.97 -16.80
C PRO A 57 2.09 -2.94 -15.62
N GLY A 58 3.14 -2.87 -14.82
CA GLY A 58 3.19 -3.65 -13.59
C GLY A 58 1.98 -3.37 -12.70
N LEU A 59 1.43 -4.42 -12.08
CA LEU A 59 0.30 -4.29 -11.18
C LEU A 59 0.70 -3.51 -9.92
N ILE A 60 -0.26 -2.80 -9.35
CA ILE A 60 -0.10 -2.03 -8.11
C ILE A 60 -1.09 -2.57 -7.09
N ASP A 61 -0.58 -3.05 -5.94
CA ASP A 61 -1.42 -3.42 -4.80
C ASP A 61 -1.40 -2.28 -3.78
N THR A 62 -2.56 -1.67 -3.56
CA THR A 62 -2.69 -0.47 -2.72
C THR A 62 -2.95 -0.75 -1.25
N HIS A 63 -3.08 -2.03 -0.85
CA HIS A 63 -3.36 -2.39 0.54
C HIS A 63 -2.78 -3.76 0.88
N ILE A 64 -1.61 -3.77 1.49
CA ILE A 64 -1.00 -4.99 2.03
C ILE A 64 -0.49 -4.78 3.45
N HIS A 65 -0.24 -5.90 4.14
CA HIS A 65 0.57 -6.00 5.36
C HIS A 65 1.67 -7.03 5.08
N LEU A 66 2.85 -6.57 4.67
CA LEU A 66 3.92 -7.43 4.15
C LEU A 66 4.52 -8.42 5.16
N ASP A 67 4.31 -8.18 6.43
CA ASP A 67 4.75 -9.04 7.53
C ASP A 67 3.62 -9.92 8.11
N MET A 68 2.44 -9.93 7.47
CA MET A 68 1.33 -10.84 7.75
C MET A 68 1.17 -11.82 6.59
N HIS A 69 1.25 -13.12 6.86
CA HIS A 69 1.29 -14.14 5.79
C HIS A 69 -0.09 -14.67 5.37
N GLY A 70 -1.17 -14.17 5.95
CA GLY A 70 -2.53 -14.57 5.60
C GLY A 70 -2.87 -16.04 5.90
N MET A 71 -2.12 -16.69 6.78
CA MET A 71 -2.26 -18.11 7.12
C MET A 71 -3.37 -18.39 8.16
N GLY A 72 -4.28 -17.46 8.37
CA GLY A 72 -5.50 -17.65 9.17
C GLY A 72 -5.36 -17.42 10.67
N ASP A 73 -4.16 -17.39 11.22
CA ASP A 73 -3.93 -17.10 12.66
C ASP A 73 -2.94 -15.95 12.85
N THR A 74 -3.47 -14.75 12.74
CA THR A 74 -2.70 -13.51 12.86
C THR A 74 -2.10 -13.30 14.26
N TYR A 75 -2.72 -13.88 15.30
CA TYR A 75 -2.18 -13.82 16.65
C TYR A 75 -0.87 -14.60 16.75
N HIS A 76 -0.86 -15.87 16.35
CA HIS A 76 0.36 -16.68 16.34
C HIS A 76 1.44 -16.09 15.43
N GLU A 77 1.07 -15.50 14.32
CA GLU A 77 2.01 -14.75 13.45
C GLU A 77 2.64 -13.57 14.21
N SER A 78 1.88 -12.86 15.02
CA SER A 78 2.38 -11.72 15.81
C SER A 78 3.39 -12.10 16.89
N LEU A 79 3.41 -13.37 17.32
CA LEU A 79 4.36 -13.89 18.31
C LEU A 79 5.72 -14.30 17.69
N VAL A 80 5.81 -14.37 16.38
CA VAL A 80 7.07 -14.67 15.69
C VAL A 80 8.05 -13.51 15.89
N GLU A 81 9.31 -13.83 16.18
CA GLU A 81 10.36 -12.83 16.36
C GLU A 81 10.52 -11.95 15.11
N ASP A 82 10.68 -10.63 15.31
CA ASP A 82 10.74 -9.63 14.24
C ASP A 82 11.79 -9.92 13.17
N LYS A 83 12.95 -10.46 13.56
CA LYS A 83 14.01 -10.83 12.60
C LYS A 83 13.54 -11.92 11.64
N LEU A 84 12.82 -12.93 12.13
CA LEU A 84 12.28 -13.98 11.27
C LEU A 84 11.10 -13.46 10.44
N ARG A 85 10.24 -12.61 11.00
CA ARG A 85 9.17 -11.93 10.25
C ARG A 85 9.75 -11.09 9.11
N THR A 86 10.83 -10.35 9.36
CA THR A 86 11.51 -9.56 8.32
C THR A 86 12.04 -10.43 7.17
N ILE A 87 12.67 -11.58 7.49
CA ILE A 87 13.15 -12.52 6.46
C ILE A 87 12.00 -13.11 5.65
N ARG A 88 10.89 -13.47 6.30
CA ARG A 88 9.68 -13.96 5.64
C ARG A 88 9.08 -12.88 4.73
N ALA A 89 8.94 -11.66 5.23
CA ALA A 89 8.44 -10.52 4.48
C ALA A 89 9.30 -10.23 3.22
N ALA A 90 10.62 -10.27 3.35
CA ALA A 90 11.54 -10.11 2.22
C ALA A 90 11.32 -11.18 1.14
N LYS A 91 11.11 -12.45 1.55
CA LYS A 91 10.78 -13.54 0.63
C LYS A 91 9.44 -13.30 -0.08
N GLU A 92 8.41 -12.88 0.68
CA GLU A 92 7.09 -12.60 0.09
C GLU A 92 7.12 -11.44 -0.89
N MET A 93 7.92 -10.40 -0.65
CA MET A 93 8.10 -9.31 -1.62
C MET A 93 8.77 -9.79 -2.91
N THR A 94 9.69 -10.76 -2.82
CA THR A 94 10.24 -11.40 -4.02
C THR A 94 9.19 -12.22 -4.78
N ASN A 95 8.30 -12.92 -4.09
CA ASN A 95 7.18 -13.64 -4.71
C ASN A 95 6.19 -12.68 -5.35
N THR A 96 5.87 -11.58 -4.66
CA THR A 96 4.96 -10.52 -5.10
C THR A 96 5.40 -9.90 -6.44
N VAL A 97 6.67 -9.53 -6.58
CA VAL A 97 7.16 -8.96 -7.85
C VAL A 97 7.19 -10.01 -8.96
N ARG A 98 7.47 -11.28 -8.65
CA ARG A 98 7.41 -12.37 -9.62
C ARG A 98 5.99 -12.67 -10.10
N ALA A 99 4.98 -12.38 -9.28
CA ALA A 99 3.57 -12.47 -9.67
C ALA A 99 3.10 -11.29 -10.54
N GLY A 100 3.96 -10.30 -10.80
CA GLY A 100 3.67 -9.14 -11.64
C GLY A 100 3.23 -7.89 -10.89
N VAL A 101 3.17 -7.93 -9.56
CA VAL A 101 2.91 -6.75 -8.72
C VAL A 101 4.22 -6.00 -8.50
N THR A 102 4.38 -4.85 -9.14
CA THR A 102 5.63 -4.09 -9.17
C THR A 102 5.67 -2.91 -8.20
N THR A 103 4.53 -2.59 -7.60
CA THR A 103 4.42 -1.57 -6.55
C THR A 103 3.40 -2.03 -5.51
N VAL A 104 3.73 -1.86 -4.24
CA VAL A 104 2.83 -2.15 -3.12
C VAL A 104 2.76 -0.97 -2.17
N ARG A 105 1.58 -0.77 -1.56
CA ARG A 105 1.39 0.16 -0.45
C ARG A 105 1.12 -0.64 0.81
N ASN A 106 2.11 -0.67 1.71
CA ASN A 106 2.01 -1.34 3.00
C ASN A 106 1.36 -0.41 4.02
N VAL A 107 0.16 -0.76 4.46
CA VAL A 107 -0.69 0.09 5.30
C VAL A 107 -0.59 -0.23 6.79
N GLY A 108 0.52 -0.76 7.21
CA GLY A 108 0.87 -1.07 8.59
C GLY A 108 1.78 -2.28 8.70
N SER A 109 2.78 -2.16 9.55
CA SER A 109 3.73 -3.24 9.84
C SER A 109 4.21 -3.19 11.28
N ALA A 110 4.48 -4.35 11.86
CA ALA A 110 5.04 -4.42 13.19
C ALA A 110 6.48 -3.89 13.20
N ASN A 111 6.75 -3.06 14.21
CA ASN A 111 8.10 -2.62 14.54
C ASN A 111 8.95 -2.14 13.35
N PHE A 112 8.30 -1.50 12.35
CA PHE A 112 8.92 -0.93 11.15
C PHE A 112 9.60 -1.95 10.23
N ILE A 113 9.11 -3.19 10.21
CA ILE A 113 9.59 -4.24 9.30
C ILE A 113 9.45 -3.79 7.83
N ASP A 114 8.36 -3.09 7.50
CA ASP A 114 8.12 -2.54 6.16
C ASP A 114 9.22 -1.56 5.71
N ILE A 115 9.67 -0.70 6.59
CA ILE A 115 10.75 0.27 6.32
C ILE A 115 12.07 -0.47 6.10
N ALA A 116 12.36 -1.50 6.89
CA ALA A 116 13.56 -2.31 6.72
C ALA A 116 13.55 -3.08 5.39
N VAL A 117 12.41 -3.70 5.02
CA VAL A 117 12.27 -4.43 3.76
C VAL A 117 12.29 -3.49 2.55
N LYS A 118 11.62 -2.31 2.64
CA LYS A 118 11.70 -1.26 1.63
C LYS A 118 13.15 -0.88 1.35
N LYS A 119 13.92 -0.59 2.41
CA LYS A 119 15.33 -0.24 2.26
C LYS A 119 16.15 -1.36 1.65
N ALA A 120 15.90 -2.61 2.01
CA ALA A 120 16.58 -3.76 1.42
C ALA A 120 16.32 -3.90 -0.10
N VAL A 121 15.10 -3.56 -0.56
CA VAL A 121 14.77 -3.51 -2.00
C VAL A 121 15.49 -2.33 -2.67
N GLU A 122 15.46 -1.14 -2.06
CA GLU A 122 16.11 0.08 -2.59
C GLU A 122 17.64 -0.09 -2.71
N ASP A 123 18.27 -0.72 -1.72
CA ASP A 123 19.70 -1.01 -1.71
C ASP A 123 20.08 -2.20 -2.62
N GLY A 124 19.10 -2.88 -3.24
CA GLY A 124 19.32 -4.03 -4.13
C GLY A 124 19.75 -5.31 -3.39
N LEU A 125 19.56 -5.39 -2.08
CA LEU A 125 19.86 -6.60 -1.29
C LEU A 125 18.89 -7.74 -1.61
N ILE A 126 17.65 -7.40 -1.95
CA ILE A 126 16.60 -8.33 -2.36
C ILE A 126 15.88 -7.81 -3.61
N ILE A 127 15.35 -8.73 -4.39
CA ILE A 127 14.44 -8.38 -5.51
C ILE A 127 13.04 -8.26 -4.94
N GLY A 128 12.40 -7.11 -5.16
CA GLY A 128 11.04 -6.84 -4.68
C GLY A 128 10.36 -5.73 -5.47
N PRO A 129 9.06 -5.47 -5.22
CA PRO A 129 8.34 -4.34 -5.79
C PRO A 129 8.82 -3.03 -5.15
N ARG A 130 8.45 -1.89 -5.74
CA ARG A 130 8.51 -0.61 -5.03
C ARG A 130 7.57 -0.67 -3.83
N ILE A 131 8.06 -0.34 -2.64
CA ILE A 131 7.28 -0.37 -1.39
C ILE A 131 7.04 1.06 -0.93
N LEU A 132 5.77 1.43 -0.73
CA LEU A 132 5.36 2.59 0.03
C LEU A 132 5.00 2.11 1.44
N ALA A 133 5.73 2.56 2.44
CA ALA A 133 5.63 2.09 3.83
C ALA A 133 4.96 3.13 4.72
N SER A 134 4.08 2.70 5.64
CA SER A 134 3.46 3.58 6.64
C SER A 134 4.05 3.46 8.04
N GLY A 135 4.87 2.44 8.29
CA GLY A 135 5.30 2.10 9.63
C GLY A 135 4.16 1.49 10.45
N LYS A 136 4.08 1.84 11.73
CA LYS A 136 3.00 1.40 12.62
C LYS A 136 1.70 2.13 12.32
N ILE A 137 0.58 1.46 12.58
CA ILE A 137 -0.76 2.05 12.49
C ILE A 137 -1.03 2.88 13.74
N ILE A 138 -1.39 4.13 13.60
CA ILE A 138 -1.78 5.01 14.71
C ILE A 138 -3.25 4.71 15.07
N CYS A 139 -3.52 4.41 16.33
CA CYS A 139 -4.85 4.06 16.81
C CYS A 139 -5.04 4.54 18.25
N MET A 140 -6.29 4.57 18.72
CA MET A 140 -6.59 4.74 20.14
C MET A 140 -6.25 3.46 20.94
N MET A 141 -6.08 3.58 22.25
CA MET A 141 -6.02 2.45 23.14
C MET A 141 -7.38 1.73 23.14
N THR A 142 -7.38 0.44 22.78
CA THR A 142 -8.60 -0.38 22.74
C THR A 142 -8.29 -1.85 22.92
N ALA A 143 -9.30 -2.63 23.32
CA ALA A 143 -9.21 -4.07 23.42
C ALA A 143 -8.79 -4.70 22.08
N GLY A 144 -7.96 -5.72 22.13
CA GLY A 144 -7.52 -6.47 20.96
C GLY A 144 -6.23 -5.95 20.30
N ASN A 145 -5.76 -4.75 20.66
CA ASN A 145 -4.50 -4.23 20.10
C ASN A 145 -3.30 -5.11 20.52
N GLU A 146 -3.33 -5.68 21.71
CA GLU A 146 -2.30 -6.58 22.23
C GLU A 146 -2.12 -7.87 21.42
N TYR A 147 -3.13 -8.28 20.66
CA TYR A 147 -3.05 -9.45 19.76
C TYR A 147 -2.18 -9.21 18.53
N PHE A 148 -1.88 -7.95 18.21
CA PHE A 148 -1.07 -7.57 17.06
C PHE A 148 0.23 -6.91 17.52
N LYS A 149 1.06 -7.68 18.20
CA LYS A 149 2.29 -7.20 18.82
C LYS A 149 3.15 -6.39 17.86
N GLY A 150 3.36 -5.11 18.21
CA GLY A 150 4.21 -4.19 17.49
C GLY A 150 3.56 -3.48 16.29
N LEU A 151 2.35 -3.87 15.86
CA LEU A 151 1.65 -3.29 14.72
C LEU A 151 1.12 -1.88 15.01
N TYR A 152 0.58 -1.68 16.19
CA TYR A 152 -0.07 -0.44 16.58
C TYR A 152 0.87 0.52 17.33
N ARG A 153 0.65 1.81 17.10
CA ARG A 153 1.12 2.92 17.93
C ARG A 153 -0.11 3.56 18.56
N GLU A 154 -0.40 3.15 19.80
CA GLU A 154 -1.51 3.72 20.55
C GLU A 154 -1.23 5.18 20.91
N ALA A 155 -2.22 6.03 20.68
CA ALA A 155 -2.16 7.47 20.89
C ALA A 155 -3.56 8.02 21.17
N ASP A 156 -3.75 8.57 22.35
CA ASP A 156 -5.02 9.15 22.81
C ASP A 156 -4.88 10.66 22.95
N GLY A 157 -5.81 11.39 22.32
CA GLY A 157 -5.80 12.83 22.27
C GLY A 157 -4.89 13.43 21.19
N VAL A 158 -5.13 14.69 20.87
CA VAL A 158 -4.51 15.40 19.75
C VAL A 158 -2.99 15.43 19.81
N GLU A 159 -2.41 15.67 20.99
CA GLU A 159 -0.96 15.82 21.13
C GLU A 159 -0.22 14.48 20.97
N GLU A 160 -0.78 13.38 21.48
CA GLU A 160 -0.17 12.07 21.29
C GLU A 160 -0.28 11.60 19.85
N ASN A 161 -1.40 11.82 19.17
CA ASN A 161 -1.57 11.55 17.76
C ASN A 161 -0.58 12.36 16.90
N ARG A 162 -0.36 13.62 17.23
CA ARG A 162 0.68 14.46 16.61
C ARG A 162 2.08 13.86 16.80
N LYS A 163 2.39 13.41 18.02
CA LYS A 163 3.67 12.78 18.34
C LYS A 163 3.84 11.47 17.57
N ALA A 164 2.81 10.62 17.57
CA ALA A 164 2.81 9.34 16.86
C ALA A 164 3.05 9.52 15.35
N ALA A 165 2.43 10.55 14.72
CA ALA A 165 2.70 10.89 13.33
C ALA A 165 4.18 11.23 13.07
N ARG A 166 4.78 12.06 13.92
CA ARG A 166 6.19 12.44 13.82
C ARG A 166 7.12 11.26 14.02
N GLU A 167 6.75 10.31 14.88
CA GLU A 167 7.51 9.07 15.08
C GLU A 167 7.55 8.25 13.77
N GLN A 168 6.40 8.03 13.10
CA GLN A 168 6.36 7.32 11.81
C GLN A 168 7.20 8.02 10.74
N ILE A 169 7.07 9.35 10.65
CA ILE A 169 7.86 10.18 9.72
C ILE A 169 9.37 10.03 9.99
N LYS A 170 9.78 10.10 11.24
CA LYS A 170 11.19 9.97 11.67
C LYS A 170 11.78 8.62 11.28
N GLU A 171 10.99 7.55 11.40
CA GLU A 171 11.43 6.19 11.07
C GLU A 171 11.52 5.93 9.54
N GLY A 172 10.97 6.83 8.70
CA GLY A 172 11.10 6.74 7.24
C GLY A 172 9.85 6.28 6.51
N ALA A 173 8.66 6.46 7.10
CA ALA A 173 7.39 6.25 6.41
C ALA A 173 7.26 7.15 5.18
N ASP A 174 6.49 6.69 4.17
CA ASP A 174 6.16 7.46 2.96
C ASP A 174 4.78 8.13 3.06
N PHE A 175 3.95 7.65 3.97
CA PHE A 175 2.62 8.16 4.28
C PHE A 175 2.22 7.72 5.69
N LEU A 176 1.09 8.22 6.19
CA LEU A 176 0.61 7.90 7.54
C LEU A 176 -0.64 7.02 7.48
N LYS A 177 -0.80 6.15 8.47
CA LYS A 177 -1.98 5.26 8.59
C LYS A 177 -2.60 5.39 9.97
N VAL A 178 -3.92 5.57 9.98
CA VAL A 178 -4.73 5.66 11.22
C VAL A 178 -5.85 4.63 11.23
N MET A 179 -6.35 4.32 12.43
CA MET A 179 -7.60 3.58 12.66
C MET A 179 -8.72 4.58 12.98
N ALA A 180 -9.63 4.79 12.04
CA ALA A 180 -10.82 5.61 12.30
C ALA A 180 -11.97 4.80 12.90
N THR A 181 -11.95 3.48 12.74
CA THR A 181 -12.92 2.55 13.33
C THR A 181 -12.25 1.29 13.86
N GLY A 182 -12.98 0.55 14.71
CA GLY A 182 -12.61 -0.79 15.09
C GLY A 182 -12.49 -1.73 13.88
N ALA A 183 -11.47 -2.61 13.92
CA ALA A 183 -11.22 -3.62 12.89
C ALA A 183 -12.03 -4.90 13.16
N ILE A 184 -12.33 -5.61 12.09
CA ILE A 184 -13.02 -6.93 12.16
C ILE A 184 -12.14 -7.96 12.89
N MET A 185 -10.82 -7.86 12.76
CA MET A 185 -9.87 -8.84 13.28
C MET A 185 -9.47 -8.60 14.74
N ASN A 186 -9.82 -7.47 15.37
CA ASN A 186 -9.44 -7.18 16.76
C ASN A 186 -10.39 -7.87 17.74
N PRO A 187 -9.94 -8.88 18.48
CA PRO A 187 -10.78 -9.54 19.48
C PRO A 187 -11.22 -8.55 20.57
N GLY A 188 -12.52 -8.55 20.89
CA GLY A 188 -13.10 -7.63 21.88
C GLY A 188 -13.38 -6.20 21.36
N GLY A 189 -12.97 -5.89 20.14
CA GLY A 189 -13.35 -4.66 19.45
C GLY A 189 -14.76 -4.74 18.87
N VAL A 190 -15.32 -3.58 18.52
CA VAL A 190 -16.59 -3.48 17.81
C VAL A 190 -16.30 -3.05 16.36
N PRO A 191 -16.41 -3.96 15.38
CA PRO A 191 -16.14 -3.63 13.99
C PRO A 191 -16.98 -2.43 13.51
N GLY A 192 -16.32 -1.44 12.94
CA GLY A 192 -16.97 -0.24 12.41
C GLY A 192 -17.33 0.83 13.45
N ALA A 193 -17.23 0.57 14.76
CA ALA A 193 -17.41 1.61 15.76
C ALA A 193 -16.32 2.69 15.61
N PRO A 194 -16.67 4.00 15.68
CA PRO A 194 -15.69 5.09 15.65
C PRO A 194 -14.64 4.93 16.76
N GLN A 195 -13.39 5.20 16.43
CA GLN A 195 -12.26 5.18 17.35
C GLN A 195 -11.65 6.57 17.51
N LEU A 196 -10.68 6.93 16.69
CA LEU A 196 -10.11 8.28 16.72
C LEU A 196 -11.17 9.31 16.28
N ASP A 197 -11.22 10.41 17.00
CA ASP A 197 -12.10 11.52 16.63
C ASP A 197 -11.52 12.38 15.48
N ILE A 198 -12.30 13.37 15.03
CA ILE A 198 -11.92 14.22 13.90
C ILE A 198 -10.63 15.00 14.20
N ASP A 199 -10.45 15.50 15.40
CA ASP A 199 -9.32 16.37 15.74
C ASP A 199 -8.04 15.55 15.94
N GLU A 200 -8.15 14.33 16.44
CA GLU A 200 -7.07 13.37 16.54
C GLU A 200 -6.57 12.97 15.17
N ILE A 201 -7.46 12.53 14.26
CA ILE A 201 -7.10 12.21 12.87
C ILE A 201 -6.52 13.43 12.16
N ARG A 202 -7.10 14.62 12.38
CA ARG A 202 -6.61 15.87 11.79
C ARG A 202 -5.21 16.24 12.27
N ALA A 203 -4.86 15.93 13.50
CA ALA A 203 -3.50 16.12 14.00
C ALA A 203 -2.49 15.32 13.19
N VAL A 204 -2.79 14.04 12.90
CA VAL A 204 -1.96 13.18 12.05
C VAL A 204 -1.88 13.72 10.62
N VAL A 205 -3.03 14.05 10.02
CA VAL A 205 -3.11 14.60 8.65
C VAL A 205 -2.25 15.86 8.51
N ASN A 206 -2.32 16.77 9.50
CA ASN A 206 -1.57 18.01 9.47
C ASN A 206 -0.06 17.81 9.54
N GLU A 207 0.41 16.85 10.33
CA GLU A 207 1.85 16.53 10.38
C GLU A 207 2.35 15.96 9.04
N GLY A 208 1.59 15.05 8.44
CA GLY A 208 1.92 14.53 7.11
C GLY A 208 1.96 15.61 6.03
N ARG A 209 0.96 16.48 6.00
CA ARG A 209 0.87 17.59 5.01
C ARG A 209 2.07 18.53 5.02
N LYS A 210 2.72 18.75 6.17
CA LYS A 210 3.90 19.63 6.28
C LYS A 210 5.04 19.18 5.38
N ILE A 211 5.10 17.89 5.06
CA ILE A 211 6.16 17.27 4.27
C ILE A 211 5.62 16.61 2.99
N GLY A 212 4.38 16.91 2.60
CA GLY A 212 3.77 16.37 1.38
C GLY A 212 3.22 14.95 1.50
N PHE A 213 3.13 14.39 2.70
CA PHE A 213 2.56 13.06 2.91
C PHE A 213 1.04 13.12 2.99
N HIS A 214 0.41 12.05 2.54
CA HIS A 214 -1.02 11.81 2.75
C HIS A 214 -1.24 10.87 3.94
N THR A 215 -2.50 10.81 4.41
CA THR A 215 -2.93 9.88 5.45
C THR A 215 -4.00 8.95 4.89
N ALA A 216 -3.84 7.66 5.17
CA ALA A 216 -4.82 6.61 4.92
C ALA A 216 -5.55 6.26 6.21
N ALA A 217 -6.84 5.98 6.14
CA ALA A 217 -7.65 5.60 7.30
C ALA A 217 -8.30 4.24 7.11
N HIS A 218 -8.03 3.30 8.02
CA HIS A 218 -8.89 2.14 8.19
C HIS A 218 -10.25 2.59 8.68
N ALA A 219 -11.31 2.27 7.96
CA ALA A 219 -12.66 2.62 8.36
C ALA A 219 -13.70 1.66 7.73
N HIS A 220 -14.46 1.00 8.55
CA HIS A 220 -15.60 0.18 8.12
C HIS A 220 -16.92 0.94 8.23
N GLY A 221 -17.23 1.48 9.41
CA GLY A 221 -18.50 2.14 9.70
C GLY A 221 -18.62 3.54 9.15
N ALA A 222 -19.84 3.92 8.73
CA ALA A 222 -20.12 5.18 8.06
C ALA A 222 -19.70 6.43 8.87
N GLU A 223 -19.89 6.42 10.20
CA GLU A 223 -19.50 7.53 11.05
C GLU A 223 -17.99 7.76 11.06
N GLY A 224 -17.20 6.68 11.25
CA GLY A 224 -15.74 6.77 11.20
C GLY A 224 -15.22 7.19 9.83
N ILE A 225 -15.85 6.73 8.73
CA ILE A 225 -15.55 7.19 7.37
C ILE A 225 -15.75 8.70 7.25
N LYS A 226 -16.93 9.21 7.69
CA LYS A 226 -17.25 10.64 7.64
C LYS A 226 -16.27 11.46 8.48
N ASN A 227 -15.90 10.98 9.66
CA ASN A 227 -14.91 11.63 10.52
C ASN A 227 -13.53 11.70 9.85
N ALA A 228 -13.06 10.61 9.27
CA ALA A 228 -11.80 10.56 8.53
C ALA A 228 -11.79 11.52 7.32
N VAL A 229 -12.89 11.54 6.55
CA VAL A 229 -13.06 12.46 5.41
C VAL A 229 -13.07 13.93 5.86
N LYS A 230 -13.78 14.27 6.95
CA LYS A 230 -13.79 15.63 7.55
C LYS A 230 -12.40 16.03 8.07
N ALA A 231 -11.63 15.07 8.60
CA ALA A 231 -10.27 15.29 9.06
C ALA A 231 -9.28 15.52 7.91
N GLY A 232 -9.62 15.09 6.67
CA GLY A 232 -8.86 15.35 5.46
C GLY A 232 -7.91 14.24 5.05
N VAL A 233 -8.25 12.99 5.33
CA VAL A 233 -7.51 11.82 4.82
C VAL A 233 -7.58 11.74 3.30
N ARG A 234 -6.62 11.07 2.69
CA ARG A 234 -6.58 10.87 1.24
C ARG A 234 -7.26 9.58 0.79
N THR A 235 -7.20 8.54 1.62
CA THR A 235 -7.80 7.24 1.30
C THR A 235 -8.56 6.68 2.48
N ILE A 236 -9.65 5.99 2.17
CA ILE A 236 -10.39 5.11 3.09
C ILE A 236 -10.05 3.67 2.69
N GLU A 237 -9.67 2.87 3.65
CA GLU A 237 -9.41 1.44 3.48
C GLU A 237 -10.64 0.67 3.95
N HIS A 238 -11.04 -0.33 3.16
CA HIS A 238 -12.20 -1.20 3.32
C HIS A 238 -13.55 -0.53 3.00
N GLY A 239 -14.06 0.37 3.83
CA GLY A 239 -15.33 1.06 3.61
C GLY A 239 -16.55 0.13 3.63
N THR A 240 -16.48 -1.04 4.27
CA THR A 240 -17.42 -2.16 4.13
C THR A 240 -18.86 -1.81 4.54
N LEU A 241 -19.03 -0.93 5.53
CA LEU A 241 -20.32 -0.49 6.06
C LEU A 241 -20.60 0.99 5.74
N ALA A 242 -20.05 1.48 4.62
CA ALA A 242 -20.29 2.85 4.16
C ALA A 242 -21.78 3.05 3.81
N ASP A 243 -22.35 4.17 4.28
CA ASP A 243 -23.67 4.62 3.83
C ASP A 243 -23.54 5.55 2.62
N GLU A 244 -24.68 5.89 2.02
CA GLU A 244 -24.73 6.76 0.84
C GLU A 244 -24.11 8.15 1.09
N GLU A 245 -24.31 8.71 2.29
CA GLU A 245 -23.72 9.99 2.68
C GLU A 245 -22.19 9.92 2.73
N ALA A 246 -21.63 8.87 3.35
CA ALA A 246 -20.18 8.66 3.41
C ALA A 246 -19.56 8.54 2.00
N ILE A 247 -20.23 7.79 1.10
CA ILE A 247 -19.80 7.63 -0.30
C ILE A 247 -19.80 8.97 -1.03
N ARG A 248 -20.89 9.76 -0.90
CA ARG A 248 -20.98 11.09 -1.49
C ARG A 248 -19.90 12.02 -0.95
N MET A 249 -19.69 12.05 0.36
CA MET A 249 -18.63 12.84 0.96
C MET A 249 -17.22 12.49 0.44
N MET A 250 -16.93 11.19 0.28
CA MET A 250 -15.67 10.76 -0.32
C MET A 250 -15.53 11.30 -1.76
N ALA A 251 -16.56 11.17 -2.58
CA ALA A 251 -16.57 11.66 -3.96
C ALA A 251 -16.36 13.19 -4.02
N ASP A 252 -17.11 13.95 -3.25
CA ASP A 252 -17.06 15.41 -3.21
C ASP A 252 -15.69 15.95 -2.76
N LYS A 253 -15.01 15.21 -1.87
CA LYS A 253 -13.69 15.59 -1.34
C LYS A 253 -12.52 14.94 -2.11
N GLY A 254 -12.81 14.13 -3.13
CA GLY A 254 -11.79 13.42 -3.90
C GLY A 254 -11.00 12.40 -3.08
N VAL A 255 -11.64 11.77 -2.08
CA VAL A 255 -11.07 10.71 -1.25
C VAL A 255 -11.23 9.38 -1.97
N PHE A 256 -10.15 8.63 -2.10
CA PHE A 256 -10.16 7.32 -2.75
C PHE A 256 -10.59 6.20 -1.79
N LEU A 257 -11.25 5.19 -2.32
CA LEU A 257 -11.57 3.95 -1.61
C LEU A 257 -10.65 2.82 -2.08
N SER A 258 -9.98 2.16 -1.13
CA SER A 258 -9.29 0.89 -1.34
C SER A 258 -10.15 -0.20 -0.70
N SER A 259 -11.04 -0.82 -1.47
CA SER A 259 -12.14 -1.65 -0.97
C SER A 259 -11.73 -3.01 -0.42
N THR A 260 -10.50 -3.48 -0.72
CA THR A 260 -9.95 -4.76 -0.22
C THR A 260 -10.93 -5.94 -0.34
N LEU A 261 -11.60 -6.07 -1.48
CA LEU A 261 -12.67 -7.05 -1.68
C LEU A 261 -12.25 -8.49 -1.37
N SER A 262 -10.99 -8.84 -1.67
CA SER A 262 -10.45 -10.19 -1.42
C SER A 262 -10.33 -10.56 0.06
N SER A 263 -10.31 -9.58 0.96
CA SER A 263 -10.23 -9.85 2.41
C SER A 263 -11.59 -10.10 3.06
N ASN A 264 -12.69 -9.94 2.31
CA ASN A 264 -14.06 -10.08 2.81
C ASN A 264 -14.73 -11.41 2.42
N PHE A 265 -13.96 -12.33 1.80
CA PHE A 265 -14.46 -13.64 1.35
C PHE A 265 -13.65 -14.78 1.96
#